data_e5b0f482b7cba83a43dd378f9b1e2ae5
#
_entry.id   e5b0f482b7cba83a43dd378f9b1e2ae5
#
_cell.length_a   1.000
_cell.length_b   1.000
_cell.length_c   1.000
_cell.angle_alpha   90.00
_cell.angle_beta   90.00
_cell.angle_gamma   90.00
#
_symmetry.space_group_name_H-M   'P 1'
#
loop_
_entity.id
_entity.type
_entity.pdbx_description
1 polymer ?
#
loop_
_entity_poly.entity_id
_entity_poly.type
_entity_poly.pdbx_seq_one_letter_code
_entity_poly.pdbx_strand_id
1 'polypeptide(L)'
;MEKKKVLFYGAGQHAGLLYRHATRKSAIYGDPIAFVDRDYWKQGHKLFGLPVLSWEEANKYIRDNAYIYVCSNERAAPEIMGFLIEQGVASERIINYGPLEKRYGCWNAESIFNVMPTKDRICFTSCSREEDNMQGGPKTGINGGICTVEKAIEPQNLREMLQKVQRTARSIADGSAEPRHNGCTCRHMGWFFQKQKIRTLVFGGASTCNFKCCYCSQRQENYILARSTMHNPYSVFMDMMDALERESLIDEDTVVKIGSGEYTANQDGERLVERVKRYPTIFLTNAYIYSPATAKTLEHAGLILCSIDSGTRDTFKKIKGVDGFERVVENLQEYARHGAVYLKYILISGVNDSEADLEGFFKLADKIATRVDVVREVYINPKEIYTDRTLTFAARFVKHFRARGILNMPPESIIRPNEWARFNQIMEGI
;
A
#
# COMPACT_ATOMS: atom_id res chain seq x y z
N MET A 1 -6.90 29.09 -24.52
CA MET A 1 -7.58 27.85 -24.12
C MET A 1 -7.67 27.85 -22.60
N GLU A 2 -8.87 27.72 -22.08
CA GLU A 2 -9.06 27.57 -20.64
C GLU A 2 -8.39 26.27 -20.18
N LYS A 3 -7.59 26.33 -19.11
CA LYS A 3 -6.90 25.15 -18.60
C LYS A 3 -7.92 24.17 -18.02
N LYS A 4 -7.77 22.89 -18.34
CA LYS A 4 -8.62 21.83 -17.80
C LYS A 4 -8.49 21.77 -16.26
N LYS A 5 -9.61 21.66 -15.56
CA LYS A 5 -9.65 21.45 -14.12
C LYS A 5 -9.45 19.97 -13.82
N VAL A 6 -8.63 19.61 -12.82
CA VAL A 6 -8.37 18.23 -12.42
C VAL A 6 -8.72 18.00 -10.96
N LEU A 7 -9.56 17.01 -10.71
CA LEU A 7 -9.87 16.47 -9.38
C LEU A 7 -9.07 15.20 -9.14
N PHE A 8 -8.58 15.02 -7.92
CA PHE A 8 -7.87 13.80 -7.49
C PHE A 8 -8.79 12.97 -6.60
N TYR A 9 -9.31 11.85 -7.12
CA TYR A 9 -10.23 11.00 -6.36
C TYR A 9 -9.45 10.01 -5.50
N GLY A 10 -9.56 10.17 -4.18
CA GLY A 10 -8.82 9.48 -3.12
C GLY A 10 -7.80 10.41 -2.44
N ALA A 11 -7.96 10.63 -1.14
CA ALA A 11 -7.03 11.39 -0.31
C ALA A 11 -6.31 10.50 0.72
N GLY A 12 -6.15 9.21 0.41
CA GLY A 12 -5.47 8.22 1.23
C GLY A 12 -3.96 8.13 0.99
N GLN A 13 -3.39 6.97 1.30
CA GLN A 13 -1.95 6.68 1.17
C GLN A 13 -1.40 6.99 -0.23
N HIS A 14 -2.08 6.56 -1.28
CA HIS A 14 -1.61 6.74 -2.66
C HIS A 14 -1.77 8.17 -3.19
N ALA A 15 -2.57 9.00 -2.52
CA ALA A 15 -2.82 10.37 -2.98
C ALA A 15 -1.52 11.17 -3.08
N GLY A 16 -0.66 11.09 -2.05
CA GLY A 16 0.60 11.82 -2.02
C GLY A 16 1.54 11.44 -3.14
N LEU A 17 1.61 10.16 -3.42
CA LEU A 17 2.42 9.58 -4.49
C LEU A 17 1.90 9.99 -5.87
N LEU A 18 0.63 9.73 -6.14
CA LEU A 18 0.04 9.88 -7.46
C LEU A 18 -0.21 11.35 -7.81
N TYR A 19 -0.52 12.20 -6.83
CA TYR A 19 -0.63 13.65 -7.04
C TYR A 19 0.69 14.25 -7.54
N ARG A 20 1.81 13.93 -6.91
CA ARG A 20 3.13 14.42 -7.33
C ARG A 20 3.50 13.90 -8.72
N HIS A 21 3.23 12.62 -8.98
CA HIS A 21 3.44 12.04 -10.30
C HIS A 21 2.61 12.73 -11.37
N ALA A 22 1.32 12.97 -11.13
CA ALA A 22 0.42 13.66 -12.05
C ALA A 22 0.81 15.12 -12.26
N THR A 23 1.17 15.85 -11.21
CA THR A 23 1.56 17.27 -11.32
C THR A 23 2.88 17.45 -12.06
N ARG A 24 3.81 16.50 -11.98
CA ARG A 24 5.02 16.48 -12.82
C ARG A 24 4.66 16.40 -14.31
N LYS A 25 3.54 15.77 -14.64
CA LYS A 25 2.98 15.70 -16.00
C LYS A 25 1.95 16.79 -16.28
N SER A 26 1.87 17.85 -15.47
CA SER A 26 0.80 18.86 -15.47
C SER A 26 0.56 19.56 -16.82
N ALA A 27 1.55 19.58 -17.71
CA ALA A 27 1.34 20.03 -19.09
C ALA A 27 0.30 19.18 -19.84
N ILE A 28 0.02 17.96 -19.37
CA ILE A 28 -0.89 16.99 -20.00
C ILE A 28 -2.29 17.04 -19.36
N TYR A 29 -2.36 17.21 -18.02
CA TYR A 29 -3.60 16.98 -17.29
C TYR A 29 -4.39 18.25 -16.93
N GLY A 30 -3.74 19.40 -16.76
CA GLY A 30 -4.39 20.65 -16.38
C GLY A 30 -4.17 21.07 -14.92
N ASP A 31 -4.99 22.00 -14.42
CA ASP A 31 -4.80 22.61 -13.10
C ASP A 31 -5.45 21.73 -11.99
N PRO A 32 -4.66 21.27 -11.02
CA PRO A 32 -5.17 20.60 -9.83
C PRO A 32 -6.03 21.54 -8.98
N ILE A 33 -7.27 21.16 -8.66
CA ILE A 33 -8.17 22.03 -7.90
C ILE A 33 -8.57 21.46 -6.54
N ALA A 34 -8.72 20.15 -6.40
CA ALA A 34 -9.10 19.51 -5.13
C ALA A 34 -8.81 18.02 -5.12
N PHE A 35 -8.74 17.45 -3.92
CA PHE A 35 -8.95 16.03 -3.68
C PHE A 35 -10.43 15.74 -3.41
N VAL A 36 -10.89 14.52 -3.67
CA VAL A 36 -12.21 14.02 -3.32
C VAL A 36 -12.05 12.74 -2.54
N ASP A 37 -12.69 12.62 -1.37
CA ASP A 37 -12.63 11.38 -0.58
C ASP A 37 -13.97 11.11 0.09
N ARG A 38 -14.32 9.82 0.26
CA ARG A 38 -15.54 9.40 0.95
C ARG A 38 -15.42 9.46 2.47
N ASP A 39 -14.20 9.42 2.99
CA ASP A 39 -13.93 9.43 4.42
C ASP A 39 -14.16 10.84 4.98
N TYR A 40 -15.29 11.02 5.70
CA TYR A 40 -15.74 12.32 6.22
C TYR A 40 -14.69 13.02 7.09
N TRP A 41 -13.84 12.28 7.79
CA TRP A 41 -12.77 12.87 8.63
C TRP A 41 -11.61 13.47 7.84
N LYS A 42 -11.51 13.21 6.55
CA LYS A 42 -10.53 13.83 5.65
C LYS A 42 -11.11 15.09 4.99
N GLN A 43 -12.44 15.14 4.84
CA GLN A 43 -13.14 16.26 4.20
C GLN A 43 -12.96 17.55 5.02
N GLY A 44 -12.90 18.69 4.34
CA GLY A 44 -12.65 19.99 4.96
C GLY A 44 -11.18 20.27 5.31
N HIS A 45 -10.31 19.25 5.31
CA HIS A 45 -8.87 19.42 5.48
C HIS A 45 -8.16 19.72 4.14
N LYS A 46 -6.87 20.03 4.21
CA LYS A 46 -6.02 20.20 3.03
C LYS A 46 -5.00 19.08 2.91
N LEU A 47 -4.75 18.65 1.68
CA LEU A 47 -3.68 17.74 1.32
C LEU A 47 -2.84 18.41 0.21
N PHE A 48 -1.54 18.58 0.43
CA PHE A 48 -0.64 19.31 -0.48
C PHE A 48 -1.16 20.71 -0.88
N GLY A 49 -1.79 21.42 0.06
CA GLY A 49 -2.37 22.75 -0.16
C GLY A 49 -3.76 22.76 -0.81
N LEU A 50 -4.21 21.66 -1.39
CA LEU A 50 -5.52 21.52 -2.01
C LEU A 50 -6.58 21.07 -0.99
N PRO A 51 -7.84 21.54 -1.09
CA PRO A 51 -8.92 21.07 -0.23
C PRO A 51 -9.27 19.61 -0.51
N VAL A 52 -9.72 18.89 0.51
CA VAL A 52 -10.35 17.57 0.38
C VAL A 52 -11.86 17.77 0.46
N LEU A 53 -12.55 17.49 -0.61
CA LEU A 53 -13.99 17.69 -0.78
C LEU A 53 -14.76 16.39 -0.61
N SER A 54 -16.02 16.50 -0.21
CA SER A 54 -17.00 15.43 -0.39
C SER A 54 -17.34 15.24 -1.89
N TRP A 55 -18.04 14.15 -2.21
CA TRP A 55 -18.55 13.94 -3.57
C TRP A 55 -19.54 15.05 -3.99
N GLU A 56 -20.43 15.43 -3.10
CA GLU A 56 -21.47 16.44 -3.31
C GLU A 56 -20.83 17.80 -3.64
N GLU A 57 -19.79 18.20 -2.91
CA GLU A 57 -19.04 19.44 -3.15
C GLU A 57 -18.28 19.39 -4.48
N ALA A 58 -17.72 18.23 -4.83
CA ALA A 58 -16.96 18.03 -6.06
C ALA A 58 -17.84 18.00 -7.32
N ASN A 59 -19.11 17.61 -7.19
CA ASN A 59 -20.02 17.38 -8.31
C ASN A 59 -20.21 18.61 -9.21
N LYS A 60 -20.16 19.83 -8.66
CA LYS A 60 -20.20 21.07 -9.46
C LYS A 60 -19.07 21.13 -10.50
N TYR A 61 -17.85 20.73 -10.12
CA TYR A 61 -16.70 20.73 -11.03
C TYR A 61 -16.80 19.61 -12.06
N ILE A 62 -17.43 18.48 -11.68
CA ILE A 62 -17.64 17.34 -12.58
C ILE A 62 -18.65 17.70 -13.67
N ARG A 63 -19.72 18.43 -13.32
CA ARG A 63 -20.70 18.99 -14.28
C ARG A 63 -20.04 20.01 -15.20
N ASP A 64 -19.06 20.76 -14.73
CA ASP A 64 -18.24 21.71 -15.50
C ASP A 64 -17.11 21.00 -16.30
N ASN A 65 -17.23 19.72 -16.57
CA ASN A 65 -16.30 18.93 -17.35
C ASN A 65 -14.88 18.80 -16.76
N ALA A 66 -14.69 18.85 -15.43
CA ALA A 66 -13.42 18.55 -14.82
C ALA A 66 -12.95 17.12 -15.12
N TYR A 67 -11.65 16.94 -15.27
CA TYR A 67 -11.01 15.65 -15.41
C TYR A 67 -10.78 15.02 -14.02
N ILE A 68 -10.73 13.69 -13.95
CA ILE A 68 -10.54 12.97 -12.70
C ILE A 68 -9.28 12.11 -12.80
N TYR A 69 -8.41 12.23 -11.81
CA TYR A 69 -7.26 11.36 -11.59
C TYR A 69 -7.53 10.48 -10.38
N VAL A 70 -7.61 9.17 -10.55
CA VAL A 70 -7.91 8.24 -9.47
C VAL A 70 -6.66 7.98 -8.64
N CYS A 71 -6.65 8.44 -7.38
CA CYS A 71 -5.52 8.39 -6.43
C CYS A 71 -5.73 7.33 -5.35
N SER A 72 -6.17 6.14 -5.74
CA SER A 72 -6.36 5.02 -4.82
C SER A 72 -5.45 3.85 -5.16
N ASN A 73 -5.41 2.88 -4.25
CA ASN A 73 -4.71 1.63 -4.52
C ASN A 73 -5.49 0.78 -5.55
N GLU A 74 -4.82 -0.25 -6.03
CA GLU A 74 -5.34 -1.21 -7.00
C GLU A 74 -6.62 -1.93 -6.54
N ARG A 75 -6.90 -1.97 -5.23
CA ARG A 75 -8.10 -2.62 -4.66
C ARG A 75 -9.32 -1.71 -4.70
N ALA A 76 -9.15 -0.42 -4.42
CA ALA A 76 -10.24 0.55 -4.38
C ALA A 76 -10.51 1.20 -5.75
N ALA A 77 -9.50 1.25 -6.64
CA ALA A 77 -9.63 1.91 -7.93
C ALA A 77 -10.80 1.38 -8.78
N PRO A 78 -11.03 0.06 -8.94
CA PRO A 78 -12.15 -0.45 -9.73
C PRO A 78 -13.52 -0.04 -9.20
N GLU A 79 -13.70 -0.02 -7.88
CA GLU A 79 -14.93 0.44 -7.23
C GLU A 79 -15.17 1.94 -7.50
N ILE A 80 -14.11 2.74 -7.36
CA ILE A 80 -14.16 4.18 -7.65
C ILE A 80 -14.51 4.42 -9.12
N MET A 81 -13.86 3.71 -10.04
CA MET A 81 -14.15 3.84 -11.47
C MET A 81 -15.59 3.45 -11.82
N GLY A 82 -16.07 2.34 -11.26
CA GLY A 82 -17.47 1.92 -11.40
C GLY A 82 -18.43 3.01 -10.94
N PHE A 83 -18.21 3.52 -9.74
CA PHE A 83 -18.99 4.63 -9.19
C PHE A 83 -18.99 5.88 -10.09
N LEU A 84 -17.81 6.32 -10.57
CA LEU A 84 -17.70 7.49 -11.43
C LEU A 84 -18.50 7.33 -12.73
N ILE A 85 -18.43 6.16 -13.34
CA ILE A 85 -19.17 5.86 -14.57
C ILE A 85 -20.70 5.82 -14.32
N GLU A 86 -21.13 5.22 -13.20
CA GLU A 86 -22.55 5.22 -12.78
C GLU A 86 -23.07 6.63 -12.52
N GLN A 87 -22.21 7.54 -12.07
CA GLN A 87 -22.52 8.97 -11.92
C GLN A 87 -22.45 9.75 -13.23
N GLY A 88 -22.26 9.09 -14.37
CA GLY A 88 -22.24 9.71 -15.69
C GLY A 88 -20.92 10.37 -16.08
N VAL A 89 -19.82 10.09 -15.39
CA VAL A 89 -18.49 10.55 -15.81
C VAL A 89 -18.04 9.76 -17.02
N ALA A 90 -17.79 10.44 -18.13
CA ALA A 90 -17.27 9.82 -19.34
C ALA A 90 -15.86 9.23 -19.10
N SER A 91 -15.61 8.02 -19.59
CA SER A 91 -14.38 7.26 -19.31
C SER A 91 -13.10 7.98 -19.77
N GLU A 92 -13.18 8.76 -20.83
CA GLU A 92 -12.07 9.58 -21.36
C GLU A 92 -11.68 10.74 -20.43
N ARG A 93 -12.54 11.08 -19.47
CA ARG A 93 -12.25 12.06 -18.42
C ARG A 93 -11.55 11.45 -17.20
N ILE A 94 -11.45 10.13 -17.11
CA ILE A 94 -10.71 9.41 -16.06
C ILE A 94 -9.29 9.21 -16.56
N ILE A 95 -8.40 10.15 -16.23
CA ILE A 95 -7.12 10.37 -16.91
C ILE A 95 -6.20 9.17 -16.87
N ASN A 96 -6.00 8.58 -15.69
CA ASN A 96 -4.97 7.54 -15.51
C ASN A 96 -5.48 6.11 -15.74
N TYR A 97 -6.74 5.93 -16.09
CA TYR A 97 -7.34 4.61 -16.33
C TYR A 97 -8.04 4.47 -17.69
N GLY A 98 -8.31 5.57 -18.38
CA GLY A 98 -8.95 5.52 -19.71
C GLY A 98 -7.99 5.15 -20.87
N PRO A 99 -8.50 4.62 -22.00
CA PRO A 99 -9.84 4.09 -22.16
C PRO A 99 -10.04 2.82 -21.33
N LEU A 100 -11.25 2.64 -20.79
CA LEU A 100 -11.58 1.53 -19.93
C LEU A 100 -12.36 0.45 -20.66
N GLU A 101 -11.97 -0.80 -20.49
CA GLU A 101 -12.75 -1.95 -20.90
C GLU A 101 -13.50 -2.51 -19.69
N LYS A 102 -14.82 -2.73 -19.84
CA LYS A 102 -15.60 -3.44 -18.83
C LYS A 102 -15.35 -4.93 -18.94
N ARG A 103 -14.90 -5.55 -17.86
CA ARG A 103 -14.56 -6.98 -17.81
C ARG A 103 -15.20 -7.64 -16.60
N TYR A 104 -15.44 -8.93 -16.71
CA TYR A 104 -15.79 -9.78 -15.59
C TYR A 104 -14.59 -10.67 -15.25
N GLY A 105 -14.20 -10.69 -14.00
CA GLY A 105 -13.04 -11.47 -13.55
C GLY A 105 -12.57 -11.06 -12.16
N CYS A 106 -11.36 -11.46 -11.80
CA CYS A 106 -10.69 -11.02 -10.59
C CYS A 106 -9.79 -9.82 -10.89
N TRP A 107 -10.25 -8.62 -10.58
CA TRP A 107 -9.50 -7.40 -10.84
C TRP A 107 -8.14 -7.37 -10.11
N ASN A 108 -8.04 -8.00 -8.93
CA ASN A 108 -6.79 -8.08 -8.18
C ASN A 108 -5.74 -8.89 -8.95
N ALA A 109 -6.14 -10.05 -9.51
CA ALA A 109 -5.25 -10.89 -10.30
C ALA A 109 -4.77 -10.23 -11.60
N GLU A 110 -5.58 -9.34 -12.17
CA GLU A 110 -5.24 -8.67 -13.44
C GLU A 110 -4.45 -7.37 -13.25
N SER A 111 -4.46 -6.79 -12.05
CA SER A 111 -3.86 -5.47 -11.78
C SER A 111 -2.55 -5.51 -11.02
N ILE A 112 -2.33 -6.54 -10.21
CA ILE A 112 -1.18 -6.65 -9.31
C ILE A 112 -0.26 -7.76 -9.78
N PHE A 113 1.04 -7.49 -9.77
CA PHE A 113 2.07 -8.46 -10.03
C PHE A 113 3.12 -8.41 -8.93
N ASN A 114 3.25 -9.50 -8.18
CA ASN A 114 4.23 -9.63 -7.11
C ASN A 114 5.41 -10.47 -7.60
N VAL A 115 6.61 -9.99 -7.36
CA VAL A 115 7.87 -10.69 -7.60
C VAL A 115 8.48 -11.01 -6.26
N MET A 116 8.56 -12.29 -5.93
CA MET A 116 9.02 -12.78 -4.63
C MET A 116 10.14 -13.80 -4.79
N PRO A 117 11.39 -13.46 -4.44
CA PRO A 117 12.46 -14.43 -4.37
C PRO A 117 12.19 -15.44 -3.26
N THR A 118 12.34 -16.73 -3.59
CA THR A 118 12.30 -17.84 -2.63
C THR A 118 13.69 -18.42 -2.44
N LYS A 119 13.81 -19.53 -1.72
CA LYS A 119 15.10 -20.15 -1.41
C LYS A 119 15.93 -20.47 -2.67
N ASP A 120 15.29 -20.95 -3.73
CA ASP A 120 15.95 -21.49 -4.93
C ASP A 120 15.37 -20.96 -6.25
N ARG A 121 14.35 -20.09 -6.18
CA ARG A 121 13.64 -19.62 -7.37
C ARG A 121 12.95 -18.28 -7.13
N ILE A 122 12.47 -17.65 -8.17
CA ILE A 122 11.59 -16.48 -8.08
C ILE A 122 10.15 -16.94 -8.31
N CYS A 123 9.28 -16.58 -7.38
CA CYS A 123 7.86 -16.80 -7.52
C CYS A 123 7.17 -15.53 -7.98
N PHE A 124 6.24 -15.69 -8.90
CA PHE A 124 5.36 -14.63 -9.38
C PHE A 124 3.96 -14.93 -8.92
N THR A 125 3.32 -13.93 -8.30
CA THR A 125 1.93 -14.04 -7.90
C THR A 125 1.18 -12.80 -8.34
N SER A 126 -0.06 -12.96 -8.74
CA SER A 126 -0.94 -11.85 -9.11
C SER A 126 -1.98 -11.54 -8.04
N CYS A 127 -2.03 -12.34 -6.97
CA CYS A 127 -2.90 -12.11 -5.83
C CYS A 127 -2.14 -12.45 -4.54
N SER A 128 -1.97 -11.49 -3.66
CA SER A 128 -1.51 -11.72 -2.29
C SER A 128 -2.73 -11.72 -1.38
N ARG A 129 -3.13 -12.89 -0.89
CA ARG A 129 -4.21 -13.02 0.07
C ARG A 129 -3.71 -12.73 1.47
N GLU A 130 -3.83 -11.48 1.92
CA GLU A 130 -3.55 -11.12 3.32
C GLU A 130 -4.58 -11.72 4.29
N GLU A 131 -5.79 -12.02 3.81
CA GLU A 131 -6.90 -12.51 4.67
C GLU A 131 -6.68 -13.92 5.24
N ASP A 132 -5.91 -14.79 4.58
CA ASP A 132 -5.61 -16.12 5.13
C ASP A 132 -4.71 -16.08 6.38
N ASN A 133 -3.96 -14.99 6.56
CA ASN A 133 -3.19 -14.75 7.78
C ASN A 133 -4.07 -14.36 8.98
N MET A 134 -5.25 -13.79 8.76
CA MET A 134 -6.14 -13.37 9.84
C MET A 134 -7.00 -14.51 10.41
N GLN A 135 -7.19 -15.61 9.68
CA GLN A 135 -8.07 -16.72 10.09
C GLN A 135 -7.32 -17.96 10.59
N GLY A 136 -5.99 -17.90 10.74
CA GLY A 136 -5.20 -19.02 11.28
C GLY A 136 -5.11 -20.24 10.35
N GLY A 137 -5.30 -20.05 9.05
CA GLY A 137 -5.05 -21.07 8.02
C GLY A 137 -3.57 -21.48 7.95
N PRO A 138 -3.23 -22.61 7.33
CA PRO A 138 -1.86 -23.10 7.27
C PRO A 138 -0.98 -22.03 6.61
N LYS A 139 0.04 -21.58 7.33
CA LYS A 139 1.01 -20.55 6.95
C LYS A 139 1.95 -21.03 5.84
N THR A 140 1.43 -21.53 4.77
CA THR A 140 2.22 -21.91 3.61
C THR A 140 2.45 -20.65 2.78
N GLY A 141 3.60 -20.03 2.97
CA GLY A 141 3.96 -18.68 2.54
C GLY A 141 3.92 -18.38 1.05
N ILE A 142 3.33 -19.21 0.22
CA ILE A 142 3.07 -18.99 -1.21
C ILE A 142 1.62 -19.35 -1.55
N ASN A 143 0.77 -19.60 -0.59
CA ASN A 143 -0.66 -19.83 -0.82
C ASN A 143 -1.40 -18.52 -1.07
N GLY A 144 -0.77 -17.68 -1.85
CA GLY A 144 -1.45 -16.60 -2.48
C GLY A 144 -2.41 -17.16 -3.50
N GLY A 145 -3.61 -16.84 -3.39
CA GLY A 145 -4.71 -16.92 -4.27
C GLY A 145 -4.58 -17.64 -5.63
N ILE A 146 -5.65 -17.59 -6.32
CA ILE A 146 -6.03 -18.18 -7.61
C ILE A 146 -4.92 -18.24 -8.68
N CYS A 147 -3.87 -17.43 -8.58
CA CYS A 147 -2.94 -17.17 -9.67
C CYS A 147 -1.47 -17.36 -9.27
N THR A 148 -1.17 -18.21 -8.29
CA THR A 148 0.22 -18.52 -7.94
C THR A 148 0.88 -19.35 -9.03
N VAL A 149 2.00 -18.88 -9.53
CA VAL A 149 2.85 -19.63 -10.46
C VAL A 149 3.97 -20.30 -9.66
N GLU A 150 3.95 -21.63 -9.59
CA GLU A 150 4.84 -22.42 -8.74
C GLU A 150 6.27 -22.57 -9.26
N LYS A 151 6.57 -22.11 -10.46
CA LYS A 151 7.89 -22.26 -11.09
C LYS A 151 8.51 -20.89 -11.37
N ALA A 152 9.83 -20.81 -11.24
CA ALA A 152 10.60 -19.71 -11.77
C ALA A 152 10.28 -19.54 -13.26
N ILE A 153 10.02 -18.31 -13.68
CA ILE A 153 9.68 -17.99 -15.07
C ILE A 153 10.81 -17.20 -15.65
N GLU A 154 11.28 -17.67 -16.77
CA GLU A 154 12.23 -16.91 -17.56
C GLU A 154 11.59 -15.63 -18.06
N PRO A 155 12.32 -14.49 -18.07
CA PRO A 155 11.77 -13.19 -18.48
C PRO A 155 11.09 -13.19 -19.85
N GLN A 156 11.55 -14.01 -20.79
CA GLN A 156 10.95 -14.13 -22.11
C GLN A 156 9.54 -14.74 -22.11
N ASN A 157 9.17 -15.47 -21.06
CA ASN A 157 7.87 -16.16 -20.95
C ASN A 157 6.81 -15.34 -20.20
N LEU A 158 7.11 -14.09 -19.85
CA LEU A 158 6.23 -13.24 -19.03
C LEU A 158 4.84 -13.02 -19.62
N ARG A 159 4.76 -12.74 -20.91
CA ARG A 159 3.47 -12.51 -21.58
C ARG A 159 2.59 -13.76 -21.52
N GLU A 160 3.17 -14.92 -21.82
CA GLU A 160 2.47 -16.19 -21.75
C GLU A 160 1.99 -16.50 -20.33
N MET A 161 2.85 -16.25 -19.35
CA MET A 161 2.51 -16.40 -17.94
C MET A 161 1.33 -15.50 -17.53
N LEU A 162 1.37 -14.21 -17.88
CA LEU A 162 0.29 -13.29 -17.56
C LEU A 162 -1.02 -13.69 -18.23
N GLN A 163 -0.96 -14.14 -19.48
CA GLN A 163 -2.13 -14.69 -20.17
C GLN A 163 -2.66 -15.94 -19.49
N LYS A 164 -1.78 -16.82 -18.98
CA LYS A 164 -2.18 -18.02 -18.22
C LYS A 164 -2.85 -17.62 -16.91
N VAL A 165 -2.28 -16.67 -16.17
CA VAL A 165 -2.88 -16.12 -14.95
C VAL A 165 -4.26 -15.54 -15.22
N GLN A 166 -4.41 -14.73 -16.25
CA GLN A 166 -5.69 -14.13 -16.65
C GLN A 166 -6.72 -15.18 -17.09
N ARG A 167 -6.31 -16.19 -17.86
CA ARG A 167 -7.19 -17.31 -18.25
C ARG A 167 -7.67 -18.08 -17.02
N THR A 168 -6.76 -18.40 -16.08
CA THR A 168 -7.13 -19.11 -14.84
C THR A 168 -8.11 -18.27 -14.02
N ALA A 169 -7.87 -16.97 -13.87
CA ALA A 169 -8.79 -16.08 -13.16
C ALA A 169 -10.18 -16.06 -13.81
N ARG A 170 -10.25 -16.02 -15.14
CA ARG A 170 -11.53 -16.05 -15.89
C ARG A 170 -12.25 -17.39 -15.73
N SER A 171 -11.55 -18.53 -15.85
CA SER A 171 -12.16 -19.84 -15.72
C SER A 171 -12.71 -20.10 -14.31
N ILE A 172 -12.16 -19.47 -13.30
CA ILE A 172 -12.73 -19.50 -11.95
C ILE A 172 -13.95 -18.56 -11.86
N ALA A 173 -13.88 -17.41 -12.53
CA ALA A 173 -14.97 -16.44 -12.55
C ALA A 173 -16.23 -16.96 -13.23
N ASP A 174 -16.08 -17.71 -14.31
CA ASP A 174 -17.18 -18.29 -15.07
C ASP A 174 -17.61 -19.68 -14.59
N GLY A 175 -16.98 -20.19 -13.51
CA GLY A 175 -17.31 -21.48 -12.93
C GLY A 175 -16.77 -22.69 -13.70
N SER A 176 -15.96 -22.51 -14.75
CA SER A 176 -15.38 -23.59 -15.53
C SER A 176 -14.16 -24.23 -14.87
N ALA A 177 -13.61 -23.64 -13.82
CA ALA A 177 -12.55 -24.20 -13.00
C ALA A 177 -12.84 -24.04 -11.52
N GLU A 178 -12.55 -25.09 -10.74
CA GLU A 178 -12.61 -25.03 -9.28
C GLU A 178 -11.53 -24.08 -8.73
N PRO A 179 -11.86 -23.23 -7.74
CA PRO A 179 -10.85 -22.48 -7.01
C PRO A 179 -9.87 -23.47 -6.36
N ARG A 180 -8.57 -23.30 -6.56
CA ARG A 180 -7.53 -24.20 -6.00
C ARG A 180 -7.53 -24.26 -4.46
N HIS A 181 -8.28 -23.42 -3.78
CA HIS A 181 -8.44 -23.41 -2.33
C HIS A 181 -9.92 -23.33 -1.96
N ASN A 182 -10.35 -24.23 -1.08
CA ASN A 182 -11.67 -24.17 -0.45
C ASN A 182 -11.89 -22.79 0.16
N GLY A 183 -12.89 -22.06 -0.35
CA GLY A 183 -13.28 -20.78 0.19
C GLY A 183 -12.68 -19.55 -0.51
N CYS A 184 -12.29 -19.62 -1.78
CA CYS A 184 -12.07 -18.42 -2.58
C CYS A 184 -13.41 -17.70 -2.87
N THR A 185 -14.08 -17.26 -1.81
CA THR A 185 -15.09 -16.21 -1.89
C THR A 185 -14.33 -14.91 -2.13
N CYS A 186 -13.79 -14.78 -3.34
CA CYS A 186 -13.00 -13.61 -3.67
C CYS A 186 -13.94 -12.42 -3.78
N ARG A 187 -13.88 -11.50 -2.80
CA ARG A 187 -14.59 -10.22 -2.82
C ARG A 187 -14.25 -9.39 -4.05
N HIS A 188 -13.24 -9.81 -4.79
CA HIS A 188 -12.69 -9.13 -5.95
C HIS A 188 -13.18 -9.72 -7.28
N MET A 189 -14.11 -10.68 -7.23
CA MET A 189 -14.78 -11.21 -8.42
C MET A 189 -15.97 -10.34 -8.76
N GLY A 190 -16.07 -9.91 -10.00
CA GLY A 190 -17.17 -9.09 -10.46
C GLY A 190 -16.88 -8.36 -11.78
N TRP A 191 -17.79 -7.46 -12.14
CA TRP A 191 -17.56 -6.53 -13.23
C TRP A 191 -16.67 -5.39 -12.77
N PHE A 192 -15.61 -5.11 -13.52
CA PHE A 192 -14.70 -3.99 -13.24
C PHE A 192 -14.21 -3.33 -14.52
N PHE A 193 -13.64 -2.15 -14.37
CA PHE A 193 -13.04 -1.40 -15.47
C PHE A 193 -11.54 -1.39 -15.34
N GLN A 194 -10.84 -1.77 -16.38
CA GLN A 194 -9.39 -1.89 -16.35
C GLN A 194 -8.72 -1.47 -17.66
N LYS A 195 -7.52 -0.90 -17.55
CA LYS A 195 -6.54 -0.76 -18.60
C LYS A 195 -5.74 -2.08 -18.71
N GLN A 196 -5.40 -2.50 -19.94
CA GLN A 196 -4.67 -3.76 -20.18
C GLN A 196 -3.18 -3.69 -19.79
N LYS A 197 -2.88 -3.25 -18.54
CA LYS A 197 -1.51 -3.17 -18.02
C LYS A 197 -1.46 -3.48 -16.55
N ILE A 198 -0.30 -3.94 -16.08
CA ILE A 198 -0.02 -4.10 -14.65
C ILE A 198 -0.03 -2.72 -14.01
N ARG A 199 -0.90 -2.52 -13.04
CA ARG A 199 -1.04 -1.24 -12.32
C ARG A 199 -0.10 -1.16 -11.12
N THR A 200 0.21 -2.30 -10.51
CA THR A 200 1.07 -2.37 -9.34
C THR A 200 2.05 -3.52 -9.49
N LEU A 201 3.33 -3.19 -9.44
CA LEU A 201 4.43 -4.15 -9.40
C LEU A 201 5.00 -4.16 -7.99
N VAL A 202 4.94 -5.30 -7.33
CA VAL A 202 5.42 -5.46 -5.96
C VAL A 202 6.68 -6.30 -5.94
N PHE A 203 7.76 -5.76 -5.41
CA PHE A 203 8.95 -6.52 -5.06
C PHE A 203 8.91 -6.83 -3.56
N GLY A 204 8.71 -8.10 -3.26
CA GLY A 204 8.65 -8.62 -1.89
C GLY A 204 9.65 -9.75 -1.68
N GLY A 205 10.16 -9.89 -0.45
CA GLY A 205 10.97 -11.06 -0.10
C GLY A 205 12.49 -10.86 -0.19
N ALA A 206 12.98 -9.63 -0.12
CA ALA A 206 14.39 -9.43 0.21
C ALA A 206 14.66 -9.98 1.62
N SER A 207 15.51 -10.99 1.73
CA SER A 207 15.82 -11.65 3.00
C SER A 207 16.72 -10.83 3.92
N THR A 208 17.33 -9.78 3.39
CA THR A 208 18.26 -8.91 4.12
C THR A 208 17.50 -7.85 4.90
N CYS A 209 17.68 -7.82 6.21
CA CYS A 209 17.16 -6.77 7.08
C CYS A 209 18.09 -6.56 8.26
N ASN A 210 18.39 -5.31 8.58
CA ASN A 210 19.21 -4.91 9.71
C ASN A 210 18.43 -4.88 11.04
N PHE A 211 17.09 -5.08 11.02
CA PHE A 211 16.26 -5.17 12.22
C PHE A 211 15.87 -6.61 12.55
N LYS A 212 15.43 -6.80 13.80
CA LYS A 212 14.99 -8.09 14.36
C LYS A 212 13.62 -7.96 15.02
N CYS A 213 12.66 -7.36 14.32
CA CYS A 213 11.32 -7.09 14.86
C CYS A 213 10.66 -8.36 15.41
N CYS A 214 10.07 -8.26 16.62
CA CYS A 214 9.49 -9.42 17.33
C CYS A 214 8.30 -10.03 16.58
N TYR A 215 7.57 -9.23 15.80
CA TYR A 215 6.39 -9.64 15.02
C TYR A 215 6.71 -9.97 13.54
N CYS A 216 7.99 -9.92 13.15
CA CYS A 216 8.34 -10.07 11.73
C CYS A 216 8.00 -11.46 11.20
N SER A 217 7.11 -11.53 10.22
CA SER A 217 6.72 -12.78 9.57
C SER A 217 7.91 -13.50 8.92
N GLN A 218 8.91 -12.76 8.43
CA GLN A 218 10.12 -13.32 7.80
C GLN A 218 11.01 -14.11 8.79
N ARG A 219 10.80 -13.95 10.09
CA ARG A 219 11.53 -14.69 11.13
C ARG A 219 10.82 -15.94 11.62
N GLN A 220 9.58 -16.16 11.21
CA GLN A 220 8.86 -17.37 11.57
C GLN A 220 9.42 -18.55 10.76
N GLU A 221 9.68 -19.70 11.44
CA GLU A 221 10.31 -20.89 10.84
C GLU A 221 9.59 -21.42 9.60
N ASN A 222 8.27 -21.20 9.53
CA ASN A 222 7.41 -21.64 8.43
C ASN A 222 7.25 -20.60 7.31
N TYR A 223 7.93 -19.44 7.38
CA TYR A 223 7.83 -18.43 6.34
C TYR A 223 8.79 -18.79 5.20
N ILE A 224 8.27 -19.41 4.16
CA ILE A 224 9.04 -19.93 3.01
C ILE A 224 9.85 -18.86 2.29
N LEU A 225 9.40 -17.61 2.35
CA LEU A 225 10.10 -16.47 1.76
C LEU A 225 11.30 -15.97 2.61
N ALA A 226 11.45 -16.45 3.85
CA ALA A 226 12.35 -15.88 4.83
C ALA A 226 13.84 -16.07 4.51
N ARG A 227 14.20 -16.95 3.58
CA ARG A 227 15.60 -17.30 3.31
C ARG A 227 15.83 -17.55 1.83
N SER A 228 15.71 -16.49 1.03
CA SER A 228 16.23 -16.59 -0.33
C SER A 228 17.76 -16.76 -0.27
N THR A 229 18.24 -17.87 -0.80
CA THR A 229 19.68 -18.11 -1.05
C THR A 229 20.09 -17.57 -2.41
N MET A 230 19.19 -16.90 -3.13
CA MET A 230 19.48 -16.33 -4.43
C MET A 230 20.57 -15.26 -4.31
N HIS A 231 21.60 -15.42 -5.13
CA HIS A 231 22.54 -14.37 -5.36
C HIS A 231 21.81 -13.21 -6.04
N ASN A 232 21.71 -12.08 -5.34
CA ASN A 232 21.20 -10.81 -5.85
C ASN A 232 19.75 -10.82 -6.40
N PRO A 233 18.71 -10.95 -5.50
CA PRO A 233 17.31 -10.88 -5.91
C PRO A 233 16.92 -9.53 -6.53
N TYR A 234 17.67 -8.46 -6.24
CA TYR A 234 17.44 -7.12 -6.80
C TYR A 234 17.79 -7.03 -8.27
N SER A 235 18.91 -7.67 -8.70
CA SER A 235 19.26 -7.76 -10.12
C SER A 235 18.16 -8.44 -10.91
N VAL A 236 17.67 -9.58 -10.42
CA VAL A 236 16.59 -10.32 -11.09
C VAL A 236 15.31 -9.49 -11.18
N PHE A 237 14.99 -8.71 -10.15
CA PHE A 237 13.83 -7.83 -10.20
C PHE A 237 14.00 -6.72 -11.26
N MET A 238 15.19 -6.14 -11.36
CA MET A 238 15.49 -5.13 -12.39
C MET A 238 15.41 -5.71 -13.81
N ASP A 239 15.96 -6.90 -14.04
CA ASP A 239 15.87 -7.61 -15.32
C ASP A 239 14.42 -7.92 -15.70
N MET A 240 13.59 -8.26 -14.67
CA MET A 240 12.17 -8.46 -14.84
C MET A 240 11.45 -7.18 -15.24
N MET A 241 11.77 -6.05 -14.63
CA MET A 241 11.22 -4.76 -15.04
C MET A 241 11.56 -4.45 -16.50
N ASP A 242 12.80 -4.71 -16.93
CA ASP A 242 13.21 -4.51 -18.31
C ASP A 242 12.42 -5.38 -19.29
N ALA A 243 12.14 -6.62 -18.91
CA ALA A 243 11.30 -7.52 -19.70
C ALA A 243 9.84 -7.03 -19.77
N LEU A 244 9.26 -6.60 -18.64
CA LEU A 244 7.90 -6.06 -18.59
C LEU A 244 7.74 -4.80 -19.44
N GLU A 245 8.75 -3.93 -19.45
CA GLU A 245 8.77 -2.74 -20.31
C GLU A 245 8.85 -3.08 -21.79
N ARG A 246 9.75 -3.98 -22.20
CA ARG A 246 9.86 -4.44 -23.59
C ARG A 246 8.55 -5.00 -24.11
N GLU A 247 7.84 -5.74 -23.27
CA GLU A 247 6.53 -6.32 -23.57
C GLU A 247 5.38 -5.30 -23.46
N SER A 248 5.65 -4.05 -23.10
CA SER A 248 4.65 -3.00 -22.86
C SER A 248 3.58 -3.38 -21.84
N LEU A 249 3.94 -4.20 -20.85
CA LEU A 249 3.03 -4.67 -19.78
C LEU A 249 2.98 -3.72 -18.60
N ILE A 250 3.99 -2.87 -18.45
CA ILE A 250 4.02 -1.74 -17.49
C ILE A 250 4.22 -0.43 -18.23
N ASP A 251 3.84 0.66 -17.60
CA ASP A 251 4.05 2.02 -18.09
C ASP A 251 4.44 2.95 -16.93
N GLU A 252 4.68 4.21 -17.24
CA GLU A 252 5.11 5.21 -16.26
C GLU A 252 4.08 5.48 -15.15
N ASP A 253 2.82 5.05 -15.29
CA ASP A 253 1.78 5.13 -14.26
C ASP A 253 1.71 3.86 -13.39
N THR A 254 2.53 2.85 -13.67
CA THR A 254 2.63 1.63 -12.85
C THR A 254 3.25 1.98 -11.48
N VAL A 255 2.55 1.68 -10.40
CA VAL A 255 3.04 1.86 -9.04
C VAL A 255 4.01 0.73 -8.70
N VAL A 256 5.23 1.07 -8.31
CA VAL A 256 6.22 0.10 -7.82
C VAL A 256 6.19 0.12 -6.29
N LYS A 257 6.07 -1.06 -5.66
CA LYS A 257 6.18 -1.22 -4.21
C LYS A 257 7.42 -2.04 -3.89
N ILE A 258 8.33 -1.45 -3.13
CA ILE A 258 9.55 -2.11 -2.65
C ILE A 258 9.37 -2.40 -1.18
N GLY A 259 9.37 -3.69 -0.81
CA GLY A 259 9.16 -4.09 0.57
C GLY A 259 9.63 -5.51 0.84
N SER A 260 9.43 -5.95 2.07
CA SER A 260 9.94 -7.20 2.65
C SER A 260 11.47 -7.21 2.81
N GLY A 261 11.95 -7.27 4.06
CA GLY A 261 13.33 -6.97 4.38
C GLY A 261 13.59 -5.47 4.45
N GLU A 262 14.82 -5.07 4.20
CA GLU A 262 15.23 -3.68 4.15
C GLU A 262 16.16 -3.45 2.94
N TYR A 263 15.67 -2.73 1.94
CA TYR A 263 16.42 -2.52 0.71
C TYR A 263 17.68 -1.69 0.94
N THR A 264 17.66 -0.73 1.87
CA THR A 264 18.82 0.11 2.19
C THR A 264 19.95 -0.67 2.89
N ALA A 265 19.68 -1.85 3.41
CA ALA A 265 20.68 -2.76 3.97
C ALA A 265 21.31 -3.70 2.92
N ASN A 266 20.86 -3.60 1.66
CA ASN A 266 21.39 -4.41 0.55
C ASN A 266 22.36 -3.58 -0.31
N GLN A 267 23.45 -4.20 -0.76
CA GLN A 267 24.45 -3.53 -1.60
C GLN A 267 23.91 -2.99 -2.94
N ASP A 268 22.85 -3.60 -3.48
CA ASP A 268 22.20 -3.17 -4.71
C ASP A 268 20.98 -2.26 -4.45
N GLY A 269 20.73 -1.86 -3.21
CA GLY A 269 19.59 -1.03 -2.85
C GLY A 269 19.54 0.29 -3.59
N GLU A 270 20.66 1.00 -3.68
CA GLU A 270 20.75 2.27 -4.43
C GLU A 270 20.53 2.06 -5.94
N ARG A 271 21.04 0.98 -6.52
CA ARG A 271 20.78 0.65 -7.94
C ARG A 271 19.31 0.39 -8.18
N LEU A 272 18.65 -0.31 -7.26
CA LEU A 272 17.21 -0.53 -7.34
C LEU A 272 16.44 0.80 -7.31
N VAL A 273 16.78 1.71 -6.38
CA VAL A 273 16.14 3.03 -6.29
C VAL A 273 16.33 3.80 -7.61
N GLU A 274 17.53 3.84 -8.15
CA GLU A 274 17.81 4.49 -9.43
C GLU A 274 17.00 3.87 -10.59
N ARG A 275 16.81 2.54 -10.57
CA ARG A 275 16.03 1.83 -11.60
C ARG A 275 14.53 2.20 -11.56
N VAL A 276 13.97 2.40 -10.38
CA VAL A 276 12.54 2.66 -10.20
C VAL A 276 12.17 4.14 -10.15
N LYS A 277 13.12 5.06 -10.09
CA LYS A 277 12.88 6.51 -9.86
C LYS A 277 11.93 7.19 -10.85
N ARG A 278 11.71 6.61 -12.02
CA ARG A 278 10.75 7.13 -13.01
C ARG A 278 9.31 6.71 -12.75
N TYR A 279 9.10 5.72 -11.88
CA TYR A 279 7.79 5.20 -11.51
C TYR A 279 7.30 5.82 -10.20
N PRO A 280 5.98 5.93 -10.00
CA PRO A 280 5.44 6.16 -8.67
C PRO A 280 5.87 5.02 -7.74
N THR A 281 6.68 5.30 -6.71
CA THR A 281 7.30 4.23 -5.90
C THR A 281 6.98 4.37 -4.42
N ILE A 282 6.51 3.28 -3.81
CA ILE A 282 6.33 3.15 -2.36
C ILE A 282 7.52 2.38 -1.80
N PHE A 283 8.29 3.04 -0.95
CA PHE A 283 9.42 2.46 -0.22
C PHE A 283 8.97 2.02 1.17
N LEU A 284 8.80 0.71 1.38
CA LEU A 284 8.62 0.15 2.72
C LEU A 284 10.01 0.02 3.36
N THR A 285 10.29 0.83 4.36
CA THR A 285 11.61 0.90 4.98
C THR A 285 11.51 1.05 6.49
N ASN A 286 12.51 0.53 7.20
CA ASN A 286 12.68 0.82 8.62
C ASN A 286 13.38 2.16 8.87
N ALA A 287 13.80 2.85 7.81
CA ALA A 287 14.44 4.17 7.81
C ALA A 287 15.71 4.30 8.67
N TYR A 288 16.37 3.20 9.05
CA TYR A 288 17.59 3.23 9.86
C TYR A 288 18.82 3.67 9.05
N ILE A 289 18.88 3.29 7.78
CA ILE A 289 19.92 3.73 6.85
C ILE A 289 19.27 4.75 5.90
N TYR A 290 19.78 5.97 5.93
CA TYR A 290 19.33 7.01 5.02
C TYR A 290 19.83 6.76 3.59
N SER A 291 18.97 6.91 2.59
CA SER A 291 19.28 6.79 1.18
C SER A 291 19.05 8.11 0.46
N PRO A 292 20.10 8.80 0.00
CA PRO A 292 19.96 10.03 -0.80
C PRO A 292 19.19 9.82 -2.11
N ALA A 293 19.35 8.67 -2.77
CA ALA A 293 18.60 8.34 -3.97
C ALA A 293 17.10 8.20 -3.70
N THR A 294 16.74 7.59 -2.56
CA THR A 294 15.34 7.56 -2.12
C THR A 294 14.81 8.96 -1.87
N ALA A 295 15.53 9.80 -1.11
CA ALA A 295 15.12 11.18 -0.84
C ALA A 295 14.85 11.95 -2.13
N LYS A 296 15.74 11.86 -3.11
CA LYS A 296 15.56 12.47 -4.43
C LYS A 296 14.34 11.92 -5.18
N THR A 297 14.03 10.62 -5.04
CA THR A 297 12.83 10.03 -5.65
C THR A 297 11.55 10.56 -5.00
N LEU A 298 11.58 10.84 -3.69
CA LEU A 298 10.43 11.42 -2.97
C LEU A 298 10.03 12.80 -3.52
N GLU A 299 10.95 13.60 -4.03
CA GLU A 299 10.68 14.90 -4.63
C GLU A 299 9.76 14.82 -5.87
N HIS A 300 9.75 13.68 -6.52
CA HIS A 300 9.06 13.49 -7.79
C HIS A 300 7.82 12.60 -7.70
N ALA A 301 7.99 11.38 -7.23
CA ALA A 301 6.92 10.38 -7.22
C ALA A 301 7.21 9.26 -6.21
N GLY A 302 7.77 9.58 -5.05
CA GLY A 302 8.08 8.63 -3.98
C GLY A 302 7.19 8.80 -2.74
N LEU A 303 7.06 7.72 -1.98
CA LEU A 303 6.42 7.67 -0.68
C LEU A 303 7.24 6.75 0.24
N ILE A 304 7.62 7.25 1.41
CA ILE A 304 8.12 6.40 2.50
C ILE A 304 6.93 5.82 3.26
N LEU A 305 6.93 4.49 3.45
CA LEU A 305 6.06 3.81 4.40
C LEU A 305 6.92 3.18 5.47
N CYS A 306 6.84 3.68 6.71
CA CYS A 306 7.62 3.19 7.84
C CYS A 306 6.72 2.73 8.98
N SER A 307 6.91 1.48 9.44
CA SER A 307 6.31 0.97 10.67
C SER A 307 7.24 1.26 11.84
N ILE A 308 7.01 2.37 12.55
CA ILE A 308 7.85 2.76 13.70
C ILE A 308 7.42 2.06 14.99
N ASP A 309 6.10 1.87 15.21
CA ASP A 309 5.45 1.03 16.23
C ASP A 309 5.78 1.41 17.69
N SER A 310 6.28 2.60 17.93
CA SER A 310 6.56 3.12 19.26
C SER A 310 6.68 4.64 19.25
N GLY A 311 6.51 5.25 20.41
CA GLY A 311 6.81 6.66 20.65
C GLY A 311 8.02 6.87 21.55
N THR A 312 8.63 5.78 22.05
CA THR A 312 9.76 5.82 22.97
C THR A 312 10.90 4.92 22.52
N ARG A 313 12.12 5.26 22.91
CA ARG A 313 13.34 4.50 22.59
C ARG A 313 13.30 3.07 23.15
N ASP A 314 12.86 2.91 24.39
CA ASP A 314 12.86 1.61 25.05
C ASP A 314 11.88 0.65 24.41
N THR A 315 10.66 1.13 24.10
CA THR A 315 9.64 0.33 23.38
C THR A 315 10.12 0.03 21.96
N PHE A 316 10.72 0.99 21.26
CA PHE A 316 11.30 0.76 19.94
C PHE A 316 12.35 -0.37 19.98
N LYS A 317 13.31 -0.26 20.89
CA LYS A 317 14.36 -1.27 21.06
C LYS A 317 13.80 -2.66 21.37
N LYS A 318 12.78 -2.73 22.24
CA LYS A 318 12.08 -3.97 22.58
C LYS A 318 11.42 -4.61 21.37
N ILE A 319 10.76 -3.82 20.53
CA ILE A 319 9.99 -4.31 19.35
C ILE A 319 10.92 -4.59 18.17
N LYS A 320 11.82 -3.67 17.86
CA LYS A 320 12.66 -3.73 16.65
C LYS A 320 13.93 -4.54 16.83
N GLY A 321 14.33 -4.82 18.10
CA GLY A 321 15.55 -5.56 18.44
C GLY A 321 16.84 -4.79 18.13
N VAL A 322 16.76 -3.47 17.97
CA VAL A 322 17.85 -2.56 17.67
C VAL A 322 17.65 -1.24 18.43
N ASP A 323 18.72 -0.72 19.00
CA ASP A 323 18.73 0.59 19.66
C ASP A 323 19.01 1.68 18.62
N GLY A 324 17.97 2.22 18.00
CA GLY A 324 18.11 3.13 16.88
C GLY A 324 16.94 4.09 16.67
N PHE A 325 16.16 4.34 17.72
CA PHE A 325 14.94 5.17 17.64
C PHE A 325 15.25 6.58 17.14
N GLU A 326 16.20 7.27 17.75
CA GLU A 326 16.57 8.64 17.42
C GLU A 326 17.04 8.74 15.96
N ARG A 327 17.88 7.81 15.52
CA ARG A 327 18.37 7.77 14.15
C ARG A 327 17.26 7.57 13.12
N VAL A 328 16.30 6.70 13.43
CA VAL A 328 15.11 6.50 12.56
C VAL A 328 14.27 7.77 12.50
N VAL A 329 14.06 8.43 13.64
CA VAL A 329 13.32 9.69 13.72
C VAL A 329 14.01 10.79 12.90
N GLU A 330 15.33 10.95 13.02
CA GLU A 330 16.12 11.92 12.25
C GLU A 330 16.00 11.67 10.74
N ASN A 331 16.19 10.42 10.32
CA ASN A 331 16.06 10.04 8.91
C ASN A 331 14.64 10.25 8.37
N LEU A 332 13.60 9.95 9.15
CA LEU A 332 12.22 10.20 8.75
C LEU A 332 11.93 11.71 8.64
N GLN A 333 12.49 12.54 9.53
CA GLN A 333 12.39 14.00 9.42
C GLN A 333 13.08 14.52 8.17
N GLU A 334 14.22 13.94 7.81
CA GLU A 334 14.91 14.30 6.58
C GLU A 334 14.11 13.89 5.34
N TYR A 335 13.61 12.65 5.29
CA TYR A 335 12.72 12.21 4.20
C TYR A 335 11.47 13.10 4.06
N ALA A 336 10.90 13.57 5.17
CA ALA A 336 9.71 14.42 5.15
C ALA A 336 9.96 15.80 4.48
N ARG A 337 11.20 16.28 4.43
CA ARG A 337 11.57 17.49 3.68
C ARG A 337 11.52 17.28 2.17
N HIS A 338 11.75 16.07 1.73
CA HIS A 338 11.77 15.70 0.30
C HIS A 338 10.43 15.21 -0.21
N GLY A 339 9.60 14.60 0.66
CA GLY A 339 8.36 14.04 0.17
C GLY A 339 7.40 13.52 1.21
N ALA A 340 6.50 12.65 0.75
CA ALA A 340 5.46 12.08 1.59
C ALA A 340 6.02 11.00 2.52
N VAL A 341 5.70 11.11 3.80
CA VAL A 341 5.99 10.09 4.81
C VAL A 341 4.68 9.57 5.38
N TYR A 342 4.49 8.27 5.26
CA TYR A 342 3.38 7.53 5.83
C TYR A 342 3.90 6.71 7.01
N LEU A 343 3.35 6.97 8.20
CA LEU A 343 3.71 6.26 9.41
C LEU A 343 2.66 5.22 9.76
N LYS A 344 3.11 4.03 10.06
CA LYS A 344 2.30 2.92 10.52
C LYS A 344 2.67 2.57 11.95
N TYR A 345 1.65 2.26 12.76
CA TYR A 345 1.80 1.78 14.13
C TYR A 345 1.16 0.39 14.25
N ILE A 346 1.99 -0.65 14.40
CA ILE A 346 1.49 -2.01 14.66
C ILE A 346 1.28 -2.13 16.17
N LEU A 347 0.02 -2.12 16.60
CA LEU A 347 -0.38 -2.15 17.99
C LEU A 347 -0.29 -3.56 18.57
N ILE A 348 0.57 -3.72 19.58
CA ILE A 348 0.83 -4.96 20.30
C ILE A 348 0.41 -4.75 21.76
N SER A 349 -0.67 -5.41 22.17
CA SER A 349 -1.27 -5.28 23.49
C SER A 349 -0.24 -5.58 24.59
N GLY A 350 -0.19 -4.71 25.62
CA GLY A 350 0.75 -4.83 26.73
C GLY A 350 2.21 -4.56 26.42
N VAL A 351 2.52 -4.15 25.17
CA VAL A 351 3.91 -3.87 24.75
C VAL A 351 4.13 -2.41 24.39
N ASN A 352 3.31 -1.86 23.46
CA ASN A 352 3.45 -0.51 22.97
C ASN A 352 2.16 0.33 23.09
N ASP A 353 1.30 -0.05 24.00
CA ASP A 353 0.05 0.64 24.34
C ASP A 353 0.16 1.55 25.58
N SER A 354 1.38 2.07 25.85
CA SER A 354 1.61 3.00 26.94
C SER A 354 1.27 4.44 26.56
N GLU A 355 0.95 5.26 27.57
CA GLU A 355 0.73 6.70 27.38
C GLU A 355 1.98 7.38 26.79
N ALA A 356 3.17 7.03 27.26
CA ALA A 356 4.41 7.59 26.77
C ALA A 356 4.64 7.26 25.27
N ASP A 357 4.29 6.05 24.84
CA ASP A 357 4.37 5.66 23.43
C ASP A 357 3.35 6.42 22.57
N LEU A 358 2.13 6.59 23.07
CA LEU A 358 1.10 7.34 22.36
C LEU A 358 1.52 8.80 22.15
N GLU A 359 1.92 9.49 23.20
CA GLU A 359 2.32 10.89 23.15
C GLU A 359 3.60 11.11 22.32
N GLY A 360 4.58 10.21 22.46
CA GLY A 360 5.78 10.25 21.63
C GLY A 360 5.50 10.07 20.16
N PHE A 361 4.62 9.12 19.81
CA PHE A 361 4.19 8.92 18.43
C PHE A 361 3.40 10.12 17.88
N PHE A 362 2.51 10.72 18.68
CA PHE A 362 1.78 11.92 18.28
C PHE A 362 2.74 13.06 17.91
N LYS A 363 3.72 13.35 18.78
CA LYS A 363 4.73 14.40 18.53
C LYS A 363 5.49 14.19 17.23
N LEU A 364 5.85 12.95 16.93
CA LEU A 364 6.54 12.61 15.69
C LEU A 364 5.61 12.75 14.48
N ALA A 365 4.45 12.11 14.54
CA ALA A 365 3.52 12.05 13.41
C ALA A 365 2.97 13.44 13.04
N ASP A 366 2.62 14.26 14.05
CA ASP A 366 2.14 15.63 13.83
C ASP A 366 3.18 16.52 13.10
N LYS A 367 4.46 16.20 13.26
CA LYS A 367 5.54 16.95 12.64
C LYS A 367 5.82 16.54 11.19
N ILE A 368 5.69 15.26 10.87
CA ILE A 368 6.23 14.73 9.60
C ILE A 368 5.25 13.90 8.76
N ALA A 369 4.21 13.33 9.38
CA ALA A 369 3.37 12.39 8.66
C ALA A 369 2.36 13.07 7.74
N THR A 370 2.32 12.63 6.48
CA THR A 370 1.24 12.98 5.55
C THR A 370 0.01 12.10 5.76
N ARG A 371 0.22 10.88 6.23
CA ARG A 371 -0.82 9.92 6.61
C ARG A 371 -0.31 9.02 7.72
N VAL A 372 -1.20 8.54 8.55
CA VAL A 372 -0.92 7.57 9.61
C VAL A 372 -1.92 6.42 9.59
N ASP A 373 -1.47 5.28 10.09
CA ASP A 373 -2.32 4.13 10.39
C ASP A 373 -1.93 3.51 11.72
N VAL A 374 -2.93 2.94 12.39
CA VAL A 374 -2.73 1.95 13.42
C VAL A 374 -3.33 0.63 12.93
N VAL A 375 -2.59 -0.45 13.08
CA VAL A 375 -3.04 -1.79 12.68
C VAL A 375 -2.81 -2.77 13.82
N ARG A 376 -3.66 -3.79 13.88
CA ARG A 376 -3.51 -4.88 14.85
C ARG A 376 -2.31 -5.75 14.49
N GLU A 377 -1.54 -6.14 15.50
CA GLU A 377 -0.58 -7.24 15.37
C GLU A 377 -1.34 -8.56 15.19
N VAL A 378 -0.93 -9.39 14.23
CA VAL A 378 -1.63 -10.63 13.86
C VAL A 378 -0.72 -11.87 13.78
N TYR A 379 0.57 -11.73 14.00
CA TYR A 379 1.54 -12.82 13.85
C TYR A 379 1.96 -13.45 15.17
N ILE A 380 2.06 -12.65 16.24
CA ILE A 380 2.45 -13.15 17.58
C ILE A 380 1.25 -13.80 18.26
N ASN A 381 0.13 -13.08 18.32
CA ASN A 381 -1.10 -13.55 18.95
C ASN A 381 -2.34 -13.23 18.11
N PRO A 382 -2.58 -14.01 17.04
CA PRO A 382 -3.66 -13.71 16.08
C PRO A 382 -5.06 -13.79 16.66
N LYS A 383 -5.25 -14.39 17.86
CA LYS A 383 -6.55 -14.52 18.53
C LYS A 383 -6.72 -13.56 19.70
N GLU A 384 -5.73 -12.71 19.98
CA GLU A 384 -5.78 -11.80 21.11
C GLU A 384 -7.03 -10.89 21.06
N ILE A 385 -7.66 -10.71 22.23
CA ILE A 385 -8.70 -9.71 22.48
C ILE A 385 -8.04 -8.54 23.20
N TYR A 386 -8.25 -7.34 22.70
CA TYR A 386 -7.65 -6.15 23.28
C TYR A 386 -8.23 -5.83 24.67
N THR A 387 -7.35 -5.48 25.60
CA THR A 387 -7.72 -4.97 26.92
C THR A 387 -8.29 -3.56 26.81
N ASP A 388 -8.96 -3.09 27.85
CA ASP A 388 -9.45 -1.70 27.93
C ASP A 388 -8.33 -0.68 27.72
N ARG A 389 -7.14 -0.93 28.25
CA ARG A 389 -5.95 -0.09 28.01
C ARG A 389 -5.61 -0.02 26.54
N THR A 390 -5.54 -1.16 25.85
CA THR A 390 -5.21 -1.22 24.42
C THR A 390 -6.31 -0.58 23.57
N LEU A 391 -7.59 -0.80 23.91
CA LEU A 391 -8.72 -0.15 23.27
C LEU A 391 -8.72 1.37 23.47
N THR A 392 -8.35 1.84 24.68
CA THR A 392 -8.21 3.29 24.97
C THR A 392 -7.08 3.91 24.14
N PHE A 393 -5.95 3.23 24.02
CA PHE A 393 -4.87 3.65 23.13
C PHE A 393 -5.38 3.80 21.69
N ALA A 394 -6.05 2.77 21.16
CA ALA A 394 -6.58 2.79 19.79
C ALA A 394 -7.62 3.91 19.60
N ALA A 395 -8.51 4.12 20.57
CA ALA A 395 -9.54 5.16 20.53
C ALA A 395 -8.91 6.57 20.49
N ARG A 396 -7.94 6.86 21.35
CA ARG A 396 -7.22 8.15 21.38
C ARG A 396 -6.44 8.36 20.09
N PHE A 397 -5.79 7.31 19.59
CA PHE A 397 -5.08 7.36 18.30
C PHE A 397 -6.04 7.76 17.17
N VAL A 398 -7.16 7.07 17.05
CA VAL A 398 -8.18 7.35 16.03
C VAL A 398 -8.72 8.78 16.17
N LYS A 399 -9.10 9.20 17.38
CA LYS A 399 -9.62 10.55 17.65
C LYS A 399 -8.62 11.63 17.25
N HIS A 400 -7.35 11.49 17.68
CA HIS A 400 -6.30 12.46 17.41
C HIS A 400 -6.06 12.67 15.91
N PHE A 401 -5.91 11.59 15.15
CA PHE A 401 -5.57 11.70 13.73
C PHE A 401 -6.78 11.91 12.81
N ARG A 402 -7.99 11.55 13.26
CA ARG A 402 -9.22 12.02 12.60
C ARG A 402 -9.36 13.53 12.67
N ALA A 403 -9.15 14.12 13.85
CA ALA A 403 -9.22 15.57 14.04
C ALA A 403 -8.22 16.33 13.15
N ARG A 404 -7.15 15.69 12.69
CA ARG A 404 -6.14 16.24 11.76
C ARG A 404 -6.37 15.88 10.30
N GLY A 405 -7.35 15.05 10.01
CA GLY A 405 -7.62 14.56 8.64
C GLY A 405 -6.53 13.68 8.03
N ILE A 406 -5.59 13.16 8.86
CA ILE A 406 -4.46 12.34 8.35
C ILE A 406 -4.57 10.85 8.67
N LEU A 407 -5.60 10.41 9.39
CA LEU A 407 -5.88 8.97 9.55
C LEU A 407 -6.25 8.37 8.20
N ASN A 408 -5.56 7.29 7.80
CA ASN A 408 -5.77 6.67 6.48
C ASN A 408 -6.83 5.57 6.52
N MET A 409 -6.74 4.63 7.48
CA MET A 409 -7.66 3.51 7.58
C MET A 409 -8.75 3.73 8.64
N PRO A 410 -9.95 3.19 8.43
CA PRO A 410 -10.99 3.26 9.43
C PRO A 410 -10.72 2.31 10.62
N PRO A 411 -11.34 2.53 11.80
CA PRO A 411 -11.14 1.70 13.00
C PRO A 411 -11.48 0.21 12.81
N GLU A 412 -12.31 -0.11 11.83
CA GLU A 412 -12.68 -1.48 11.45
C GLU A 412 -11.46 -2.34 11.06
N SER A 413 -10.36 -1.69 10.69
CA SER A 413 -9.10 -2.39 10.40
C SER A 413 -8.37 -2.89 11.65
N ILE A 414 -8.74 -2.39 12.85
CA ILE A 414 -8.04 -2.66 14.11
C ILE A 414 -8.93 -3.40 15.09
N ILE A 415 -10.21 -3.00 15.18
CA ILE A 415 -11.17 -3.44 16.19
C ILE A 415 -11.95 -4.63 15.65
N ARG A 416 -12.02 -5.70 16.42
CA ARG A 416 -12.79 -6.89 16.06
C ARG A 416 -14.27 -6.71 16.39
N PRO A 417 -15.17 -7.48 15.74
CA PRO A 417 -16.61 -7.37 16.00
C PRO A 417 -17.00 -7.48 17.48
N ASN A 418 -16.36 -8.37 18.23
CA ASN A 418 -16.62 -8.58 19.66
C ASN A 418 -16.03 -7.51 20.58
N GLU A 419 -15.21 -6.61 20.08
CA GLU A 419 -14.60 -5.49 20.83
C GLU A 419 -15.34 -4.16 20.59
N TRP A 420 -16.20 -4.09 19.55
CA TRP A 420 -16.84 -2.84 19.11
C TRP A 420 -17.64 -2.14 20.19
N ALA A 421 -18.47 -2.88 20.94
CA ALA A 421 -19.30 -2.27 21.98
C ALA A 421 -18.44 -1.54 23.02
N ARG A 422 -17.34 -2.18 23.44
CA ARG A 422 -16.42 -1.59 24.41
C ARG A 422 -15.62 -0.44 23.83
N PHE A 423 -15.14 -0.58 22.60
CA PHE A 423 -14.43 0.50 21.89
C PHE A 423 -15.30 1.76 21.74
N ASN A 424 -16.57 1.61 21.32
CA ASN A 424 -17.49 2.73 21.17
C ASN A 424 -17.77 3.42 22.51
N GLN A 425 -17.99 2.65 23.59
CA GLN A 425 -18.14 3.22 24.93
C GLN A 425 -16.92 4.06 25.36
N ILE A 426 -15.70 3.59 25.04
CA ILE A 426 -14.47 4.35 25.31
C ILE A 426 -14.42 5.60 24.45
N MET A 427 -14.75 5.49 23.15
CA MET A 427 -14.76 6.65 22.23
C MET A 427 -15.72 7.75 22.65
N GLU A 428 -16.85 7.41 23.25
CA GLU A 428 -17.83 8.38 23.79
C GLU A 428 -17.32 9.06 25.07
N GLY A 429 -16.47 8.37 25.85
CA GLY A 429 -15.96 8.85 27.13
C GLY A 429 -14.68 9.70 27.04
N ILE A 430 -14.04 9.79 25.88
CA ILE A 430 -12.82 10.57 25.65
C ILE A 430 -13.11 11.73 24.66
#